data_d6d7dd44de46641fa5414c86893fd8c7
#
_entry.id   d6d7dd44de46641fa5414c86893fd8c7
#
_cell.length_a   1.000
_cell.length_b   1.000
_cell.length_c   1.000
_cell.angle_alpha   90.00
_cell.angle_beta   90.00
_cell.angle_gamma   90.00
#
_symmetry.space_group_name_H-M   'P 1'
#
loop_
_entity.id
_entity.type
_entity.pdbx_description
1 polymer ?
#
loop_
_entity_poly.entity_id
_entity_poly.type
_entity_poly.pdbx_seq_one_letter_code
_entity_poly.pdbx_strand_id
1 'polypeptide(L)'
;MTLVGILTAVAIGLVVGVIPGIFGVGGGFLLVPLLHVLAGVPIPIAVGCCSAQSLGTVTTGMLHRRAAGERSLRLAWLLFPGTLLGLELGIALLEWTKHSTALLTIAGRTLPLMETTQLVCYLAIMLVLAAVVGLEAIYNVDEHDAHRRGALDSVALPPRIALPELDGRSVSLPLVTLLGLFVGILNGGFGMGGALLQVPALVYLFGVSTHRAVAVTLASSFLTGVCSTASHAYRGNVDLPLVCWLLLGGTLGAQAGSLIAVRLSGRKLRRWFALVILASTGIILARLGHLMLGE
;
A
#
# COMPACT_ATOMS: atom_id res chain seq x y z
N MET A 1 -19.43 18.40 6.03
CA MET A 1 -19.67 16.98 6.38
C MET A 1 -20.75 16.90 7.45
N THR A 2 -21.64 15.93 7.35
CA THR A 2 -22.63 15.65 8.40
C THR A 2 -21.95 14.96 9.59
N LEU A 3 -22.55 15.02 10.79
CA LEU A 3 -22.02 14.34 11.98
C LEU A 3 -21.82 12.82 11.72
N VAL A 4 -22.74 12.20 11.00
CA VAL A 4 -22.65 10.79 10.58
C VAL A 4 -21.41 10.56 9.70
N GLY A 5 -21.14 11.45 8.73
CA GLY A 5 -19.97 11.34 7.87
C GLY A 5 -18.63 11.49 8.65
N ILE A 6 -18.60 12.35 9.67
CA ILE A 6 -17.43 12.49 10.55
C ILE A 6 -17.19 11.20 11.35
N LEU A 7 -18.23 10.67 11.98
CA LEU A 7 -18.14 9.43 12.75
C LEU A 7 -17.72 8.25 11.87
N THR A 8 -18.25 8.16 10.66
CA THR A 8 -17.86 7.13 9.68
C THR A 8 -16.40 7.26 9.28
N ALA A 9 -15.91 8.48 9.01
CA ALA A 9 -14.52 8.72 8.65
C ALA A 9 -13.56 8.35 9.79
N VAL A 10 -13.88 8.73 11.03
CA VAL A 10 -13.08 8.37 12.21
C VAL A 10 -13.08 6.86 12.44
N ALA A 11 -14.24 6.20 12.32
CA ALA A 11 -14.36 4.75 12.47
C ALA A 11 -13.56 3.99 11.40
N ILE A 12 -13.67 4.39 10.13
CA ILE A 12 -12.87 3.84 9.02
C ILE A 12 -11.37 4.07 9.31
N GLY A 13 -11.00 5.30 9.68
CA GLY A 13 -9.61 5.63 10.03
C GLY A 13 -9.07 4.73 11.14
N LEU A 14 -9.85 4.52 12.21
CA LEU A 14 -9.48 3.68 13.34
C LEU A 14 -9.26 2.22 12.92
N VAL A 15 -10.23 1.63 12.21
CA VAL A 15 -10.13 0.25 11.73
C VAL A 15 -8.93 0.08 10.79
N VAL A 16 -8.79 0.98 9.82
CA VAL A 16 -7.68 0.95 8.87
C VAL A 16 -6.35 1.24 9.55
N GLY A 17 -6.32 2.11 10.58
CA GLY A 17 -5.11 2.44 11.34
C GLY A 17 -4.57 1.27 12.16
N VAL A 18 -5.43 0.41 12.70
CA VAL A 18 -5.00 -0.79 13.45
C VAL A 18 -4.10 -1.70 12.59
N ILE A 19 -4.38 -1.81 11.29
CA ILE A 19 -3.66 -2.69 10.38
C ILE A 19 -2.18 -2.29 10.22
N PRO A 20 -1.82 -1.04 9.85
CA PRO A 20 -0.43 -0.63 9.84
C PRO A 20 0.22 -0.67 11.22
N GLY A 21 -0.54 -0.42 12.28
CA GLY A 21 -0.05 -0.56 13.65
C GLY A 21 0.39 -2.00 13.97
N ILE A 22 -0.38 -2.99 13.54
CA ILE A 22 -0.09 -4.41 13.78
C ILE A 22 1.02 -4.91 12.84
N PHE A 23 0.91 -4.63 11.55
CA PHE A 23 1.73 -5.26 10.51
C PHE A 23 2.92 -4.40 10.06
N GLY A 24 2.97 -3.13 10.42
CA GLY A 24 3.97 -2.18 9.92
C GLY A 24 3.86 -1.89 8.42
N VAL A 25 2.74 -2.24 7.82
CA VAL A 25 2.46 -2.10 6.39
C VAL A 25 1.33 -1.09 6.21
N GLY A 26 1.46 -0.14 5.28
CA GLY A 26 0.46 0.91 5.07
C GLY A 26 -0.96 0.36 4.86
N GLY A 27 -1.95 0.96 5.53
CA GLY A 27 -3.36 0.55 5.48
C GLY A 27 -4.12 0.97 4.22
N GLY A 28 -3.44 1.57 3.25
CA GLY A 28 -4.06 2.17 2.07
C GLY A 28 -4.89 1.23 1.22
N PHE A 29 -4.48 -0.02 1.12
CA PHE A 29 -5.19 -1.03 0.34
C PHE A 29 -6.61 -1.31 0.82
N LEU A 30 -6.90 -1.07 2.09
CA LEU A 30 -8.24 -1.23 2.67
C LEU A 30 -9.00 0.10 2.71
N LEU A 31 -8.28 1.22 2.90
CA LEU A 31 -8.89 2.53 3.08
C LEU A 31 -9.69 2.96 1.85
N VAL A 32 -9.13 2.81 0.65
CA VAL A 32 -9.81 3.25 -0.58
C VAL A 32 -11.11 2.48 -0.83
N PRO A 33 -11.13 1.12 -0.80
CA PRO A 33 -12.38 0.38 -0.92
C PRO A 33 -13.40 0.73 0.18
N LEU A 34 -12.98 0.88 1.44
CA LEU A 34 -13.88 1.24 2.53
C LEU A 34 -14.48 2.64 2.36
N LEU A 35 -13.67 3.63 1.99
CA LEU A 35 -14.17 4.98 1.72
C LEU A 35 -15.15 5.00 0.55
N HIS A 36 -14.85 4.25 -0.50
CA HIS A 36 -15.71 4.20 -1.67
C HIS A 36 -17.03 3.47 -1.37
N VAL A 37 -16.96 2.28 -0.77
CA VAL A 37 -18.14 1.42 -0.56
C VAL A 37 -19.00 1.88 0.62
N LEU A 38 -18.40 2.25 1.76
CA LEU A 38 -19.14 2.59 2.98
C LEU A 38 -19.44 4.09 3.09
N ALA A 39 -18.54 4.96 2.66
CA ALA A 39 -18.74 6.40 2.77
C ALA A 39 -19.17 7.06 1.46
N GLY A 40 -19.28 6.31 0.35
CA GLY A 40 -19.69 6.84 -0.96
C GLY A 40 -18.70 7.86 -1.55
N VAL A 41 -17.44 7.86 -1.10
CA VAL A 41 -16.44 8.80 -1.57
C VAL A 41 -15.99 8.42 -2.97
N PRO A 42 -15.93 9.38 -3.92
CA PRO A 42 -15.39 9.11 -5.26
C PRO A 42 -13.96 8.55 -5.20
N ILE A 43 -13.66 7.54 -6.04
CA ILE A 43 -12.37 6.84 -6.03
C ILE A 43 -11.16 7.79 -6.07
N PRO A 44 -11.09 8.84 -6.93
CA PRO A 44 -9.94 9.75 -6.96
C PRO A 44 -9.72 10.46 -5.64
N ILE A 45 -10.80 10.90 -4.98
CA ILE A 45 -10.75 11.54 -3.66
C ILE A 45 -10.31 10.54 -2.60
N ALA A 46 -10.85 9.31 -2.64
CA ALA A 46 -10.45 8.25 -1.73
C ALA A 46 -8.95 7.92 -1.85
N VAL A 47 -8.41 7.85 -3.07
CA VAL A 47 -6.97 7.62 -3.34
C VAL A 47 -6.12 8.77 -2.82
N GLY A 48 -6.50 10.02 -3.11
CA GLY A 48 -5.77 11.21 -2.64
C GLY A 48 -5.78 11.34 -1.11
N CYS A 49 -6.94 11.14 -0.47
CA CYS A 49 -7.06 11.16 0.99
C CYS A 49 -6.27 10.00 1.64
N CYS A 50 -6.24 8.84 0.98
CA CYS A 50 -5.44 7.72 1.43
C CYS A 50 -3.94 8.02 1.39
N SER A 51 -3.45 8.67 0.34
CA SER A 51 -2.05 9.10 0.24
C SER A 51 -1.67 10.05 1.38
N ALA A 52 -2.52 11.02 1.69
CA ALA A 52 -2.30 11.95 2.78
C ALA A 52 -2.34 11.27 4.17
N GLN A 53 -3.31 10.39 4.39
CA GLN A 53 -3.41 9.61 5.64
C GLN A 53 -2.21 8.67 5.80
N SER A 54 -1.77 8.00 4.73
CA SER A 54 -0.59 7.12 4.74
C SER A 54 0.69 7.88 5.09
N LEU A 55 0.86 9.12 4.63
CA LEU A 55 1.99 9.97 4.98
C LEU A 55 2.06 10.19 6.50
N GLY A 56 0.93 10.46 7.16
CA GLY A 56 0.87 10.62 8.61
C GLY A 56 1.27 9.35 9.37
N THR A 57 0.74 8.20 8.96
CA THR A 57 1.05 6.91 9.61
C THR A 57 2.50 6.48 9.39
N VAL A 58 3.04 6.67 8.18
CA VAL A 58 4.45 6.37 7.85
C VAL A 58 5.41 7.27 8.62
N THR A 59 5.09 8.55 8.78
CA THR A 59 5.89 9.49 9.57
C THR A 59 6.02 9.01 11.00
N THR A 60 4.92 8.60 11.62
CA THR A 60 4.92 8.05 12.98
C THR A 60 5.78 6.78 13.08
N GLY A 61 5.64 5.86 12.13
CA GLY A 61 6.45 4.64 12.08
C GLY A 61 7.94 4.92 11.89
N MET A 62 8.28 5.90 11.06
CA MET A 62 9.68 6.30 10.81
C MET A 62 10.33 6.96 12.04
N LEU A 63 9.59 7.80 12.77
CA LEU A 63 10.07 8.42 13.99
C LEU A 63 10.38 7.37 15.07
N HIS A 64 9.52 6.38 15.22
CA HIS A 64 9.71 5.28 16.19
C HIS A 64 10.97 4.46 15.89
N ARG A 65 11.21 4.13 14.61
CA ARG A 65 12.39 3.38 14.17
C ARG A 65 13.69 4.19 14.20
N ARG A 66 13.62 5.50 13.96
CA ARG A 66 14.77 6.40 14.17
C ARG A 66 15.27 6.38 15.61
N ALA A 67 14.36 6.33 16.57
CA ALA A 67 14.69 6.19 17.98
C ALA A 67 15.37 4.85 18.29
N ALA A 68 15.07 3.79 17.51
CA ALA A 68 15.72 2.48 17.60
C ALA A 68 17.06 2.38 16.86
N GLY A 69 17.55 3.46 16.21
CA GLY A 69 18.86 3.50 15.56
C GLY A 69 18.92 2.87 14.16
N GLU A 70 17.82 2.41 13.61
CA GLU A 70 17.77 1.82 12.28
C GLU A 70 17.88 2.89 11.17
N ARG A 71 18.94 2.81 10.37
CA ARG A 71 19.20 3.72 9.24
C ARG A 71 19.35 2.91 7.95
N SER A 72 18.36 2.94 7.08
CA SER A 72 18.38 2.25 5.77
C SER A 72 17.89 3.21 4.69
N LEU A 73 18.66 4.28 4.43
CA LEU A 73 18.23 5.35 3.54
C LEU A 73 18.70 5.18 2.10
N ARG A 74 19.85 4.50 1.87
CA ARG A 74 20.45 4.42 0.52
C ARG A 74 19.55 3.69 -0.46
N LEU A 75 19.03 2.53 -0.07
CA LEU A 75 18.14 1.76 -0.93
C LEU A 75 16.80 2.49 -1.15
N ALA A 76 16.30 3.23 -0.16
CA ALA A 76 15.11 4.07 -0.31
C ALA A 76 15.32 5.19 -1.36
N TRP A 77 16.50 5.83 -1.36
CA TRP A 77 16.86 6.82 -2.36
C TRP A 77 17.02 6.24 -3.77
N LEU A 78 17.51 5.00 -3.90
CA LEU A 78 17.62 4.32 -5.19
C LEU A 78 16.26 3.90 -5.75
N LEU A 79 15.30 3.57 -4.88
CA LEU A 79 13.91 3.29 -5.26
C LEU A 79 13.16 4.57 -5.68
N PHE A 80 13.51 5.71 -5.09
CA PHE A 80 12.75 6.96 -5.21
C PHE A 80 12.52 7.44 -6.65
N PRO A 81 13.52 7.49 -7.56
CA PRO A 81 13.29 7.92 -8.93
C PRO A 81 12.26 7.03 -9.67
N GLY A 82 12.37 5.72 -9.49
CA GLY A 82 11.39 4.77 -10.05
C GLY A 82 10.01 4.98 -9.45
N THR A 83 9.91 5.13 -8.12
CA THR A 83 8.61 5.35 -7.46
C THR A 83 7.98 6.68 -7.84
N LEU A 84 8.76 7.72 -8.06
CA LEU A 84 8.25 9.02 -8.49
C LEU A 84 7.69 8.98 -9.92
N LEU A 85 8.43 8.36 -10.85
CA LEU A 85 7.95 8.16 -12.23
C LEU A 85 6.68 7.29 -12.24
N GLY A 86 6.69 6.19 -11.50
CA GLY A 86 5.53 5.31 -11.38
C GLY A 86 4.33 6.00 -10.75
N LEU A 87 4.55 6.83 -9.73
CA LEU A 87 3.52 7.63 -9.08
C LEU A 87 2.78 8.53 -10.08
N GLU A 88 3.51 9.30 -10.86
CA GLU A 88 2.91 10.20 -11.85
C GLU A 88 2.20 9.42 -12.98
N LEU A 89 2.76 8.29 -13.41
CA LEU A 89 2.09 7.40 -14.37
C LEU A 89 0.79 6.81 -13.77
N GLY A 90 0.80 6.38 -12.51
CA GLY A 90 -0.38 5.87 -11.82
C GLY A 90 -1.46 6.93 -11.69
N ILE A 91 -1.10 8.15 -11.31
CA ILE A 91 -2.03 9.28 -11.21
C ILE A 91 -2.56 9.66 -12.58
N ALA A 92 -1.71 9.69 -13.62
CA ALA A 92 -2.14 9.97 -14.99
C ALA A 92 -3.15 8.94 -15.49
N LEU A 93 -2.94 7.66 -15.18
CA LEU A 93 -3.88 6.58 -15.48
C LEU A 93 -5.21 6.77 -14.75
N LEU A 94 -5.18 7.15 -13.47
CA LEU A 94 -6.37 7.46 -12.67
C LEU A 94 -7.15 8.62 -13.25
N GLU A 95 -6.48 9.72 -13.64
CA GLU A 95 -7.11 10.89 -14.25
C GLU A 95 -7.65 10.57 -15.64
N TRP A 96 -6.94 9.77 -16.42
CA TRP A 96 -7.43 9.33 -17.72
C TRP A 96 -8.74 8.54 -17.60
N THR A 97 -8.83 7.62 -16.63
CA THR A 97 -10.08 6.88 -16.38
C THR A 97 -11.18 7.79 -15.83
N LYS A 98 -10.86 8.81 -15.04
CA LYS A 98 -11.79 9.81 -14.52
C LYS A 98 -12.45 10.65 -15.60
N HIS A 99 -11.68 11.05 -16.63
CA HIS A 99 -12.19 11.82 -17.76
C HIS A 99 -12.84 10.97 -18.86
N SER A 100 -12.67 9.66 -18.80
CA SER A 100 -13.28 8.75 -19.76
C SER A 100 -14.78 8.56 -19.43
N THR A 101 -15.63 9.04 -20.32
CA THR A 101 -17.08 8.79 -20.27
C THR A 101 -17.44 7.41 -20.85
N ALA A 102 -16.43 6.58 -21.16
CA ALA A 102 -16.65 5.27 -21.72
C ALA A 102 -17.40 4.37 -20.72
N LEU A 103 -18.40 3.71 -21.24
CA LEU A 103 -19.16 2.69 -20.50
C LEU A 103 -18.67 1.31 -20.95
N LEU A 104 -18.32 0.47 -19.99
CA LEU A 104 -18.02 -0.93 -20.25
C LEU A 104 -19.31 -1.72 -20.29
N THR A 105 -19.62 -2.35 -21.41
CA THR A 105 -20.74 -3.27 -21.50
C THR A 105 -20.26 -4.67 -21.14
N ILE A 106 -20.52 -5.09 -19.89
CA ILE A 106 -20.23 -6.44 -19.41
C ILE A 106 -21.55 -7.15 -19.15
N ALA A 107 -21.73 -8.32 -19.72
CA ALA A 107 -22.94 -9.14 -19.56
C ALA A 107 -24.26 -8.39 -19.91
N GLY A 108 -24.22 -7.48 -20.90
CA GLY A 108 -25.38 -6.72 -21.35
C GLY A 108 -25.72 -5.48 -20.51
N ARG A 109 -24.88 -5.12 -19.55
CA ARG A 109 -25.03 -3.91 -18.69
C ARG A 109 -23.92 -2.91 -18.94
N THR A 110 -24.29 -1.63 -18.90
CA THR A 110 -23.36 -0.51 -19.03
C THR A 110 -22.86 -0.09 -17.65
N LEU A 111 -21.58 -0.32 -17.38
CA LEU A 111 -20.93 0.02 -16.11
C LEU A 111 -19.95 1.19 -16.31
N PRO A 112 -19.79 2.08 -15.31
CA PRO A 112 -18.78 3.13 -15.39
C PRO A 112 -17.38 2.52 -15.50
N LEU A 113 -16.64 2.87 -16.56
CA LEU A 113 -15.31 2.35 -16.85
C LEU A 113 -14.38 2.51 -15.64
N MET A 114 -14.39 3.68 -15.03
CA MET A 114 -13.51 4.02 -13.92
C MET A 114 -13.72 3.10 -12.72
N GLU A 115 -14.96 2.99 -12.22
CA GLU A 115 -15.27 2.21 -11.03
C GLU A 115 -14.97 0.72 -11.26
N THR A 116 -15.39 0.20 -12.40
CA THR A 116 -15.19 -1.22 -12.77
C THR A 116 -13.70 -1.55 -12.91
N THR A 117 -12.93 -0.73 -13.65
CA THR A 117 -11.50 -0.95 -13.85
C THR A 117 -10.74 -0.88 -12.52
N GLN A 118 -11.03 0.10 -11.69
CA GLN A 118 -10.40 0.23 -10.38
C GLN A 118 -10.71 -0.97 -9.47
N LEU A 119 -11.97 -1.39 -9.36
CA LEU A 119 -12.35 -2.54 -8.53
C LEU A 119 -11.74 -3.85 -9.03
N VAL A 120 -11.70 -4.07 -10.35
CA VAL A 120 -11.07 -5.27 -10.94
C VAL A 120 -9.56 -5.28 -10.68
N CYS A 121 -8.87 -4.14 -10.86
CA CYS A 121 -7.46 -4.04 -10.54
C CYS A 121 -7.18 -4.24 -9.04
N TYR A 122 -7.99 -3.65 -8.16
CA TYR A 122 -7.91 -3.91 -6.72
C TYR A 122 -8.08 -5.39 -6.40
N LEU A 123 -9.08 -6.04 -7.00
CA LEU A 123 -9.33 -7.47 -6.83
C LEU A 123 -8.12 -8.29 -7.26
N ALA A 124 -7.55 -8.01 -8.44
CA ALA A 124 -6.38 -8.71 -8.95
C ALA A 124 -5.18 -8.56 -7.99
N ILE A 125 -4.92 -7.35 -7.50
CA ILE A 125 -3.83 -7.08 -6.55
C ILE A 125 -4.07 -7.81 -5.23
N MET A 126 -5.31 -7.80 -4.71
CA MET A 126 -5.66 -8.51 -3.48
C MET A 126 -5.50 -10.03 -3.62
N LEU A 127 -5.84 -10.60 -4.78
CA LEU A 127 -5.65 -12.03 -5.05
C LEU A 127 -4.16 -12.39 -5.13
N VAL A 128 -3.33 -11.57 -5.80
CA VAL A 128 -1.87 -11.77 -5.83
C VAL A 128 -1.30 -11.72 -4.41
N LEU A 129 -1.74 -10.74 -3.62
CA LEU A 129 -1.28 -10.59 -2.26
C LEU A 129 -1.72 -11.76 -1.37
N ALA A 130 -2.98 -12.21 -1.50
CA ALA A 130 -3.50 -13.38 -0.80
C ALA A 130 -2.68 -14.65 -1.16
N ALA A 131 -2.31 -14.80 -2.44
CA ALA A 131 -1.46 -15.90 -2.90
C ALA A 131 -0.07 -15.82 -2.26
N VAL A 132 0.58 -14.64 -2.26
CA VAL A 132 1.90 -14.45 -1.65
C VAL A 132 1.87 -14.78 -0.15
N VAL A 133 0.93 -14.20 0.60
CA VAL A 133 0.79 -14.43 2.05
C VAL A 133 0.37 -15.88 2.35
N GLY A 134 -0.49 -16.45 1.51
CA GLY A 134 -0.89 -17.87 1.64
C GLY A 134 0.28 -18.83 1.41
N LEU A 135 1.10 -18.59 0.40
CA LEU A 135 2.31 -19.37 0.15
C LEU A 135 3.32 -19.25 1.31
N GLU A 136 3.53 -18.03 1.84
CA GLU A 136 4.34 -17.84 3.05
C GLU A 136 3.87 -18.66 4.25
N ALA A 137 2.55 -18.70 4.44
CA ALA A 137 1.95 -19.44 5.55
C ALA A 137 2.09 -20.96 5.41
N ILE A 138 2.08 -21.47 4.15
CA ILE A 138 2.21 -22.89 3.84
C ILE A 138 3.68 -23.34 3.91
N TYR A 139 4.58 -22.57 3.33
CA TYR A 139 5.99 -22.97 3.23
C TYR A 139 6.81 -22.71 4.50
N ASN A 140 6.19 -22.24 5.61
CA ASN A 140 6.86 -21.96 6.88
C ASN A 140 8.26 -21.33 6.67
N VAL A 141 8.32 -20.23 5.92
CA VAL A 141 9.59 -19.53 5.71
C VAL A 141 10.02 -18.95 7.06
N ASP A 142 10.85 -19.72 7.76
CA ASP A 142 11.38 -19.31 9.06
C ASP A 142 12.26 -18.07 8.88
N GLU A 143 12.13 -17.13 9.81
CA GLU A 143 12.92 -15.88 9.88
C GLU A 143 14.44 -16.13 9.96
N HIS A 144 14.86 -17.39 10.19
CA HIS A 144 16.26 -17.80 10.33
C HIS A 144 17.02 -17.93 9.00
N ASP A 145 16.32 -17.92 7.85
CA ASP A 145 16.95 -17.95 6.53
C ASP A 145 17.44 -16.55 6.07
N ALA A 146 17.94 -15.74 6.97
CA ALA A 146 18.50 -14.40 6.71
C ALA A 146 19.70 -14.39 5.74
N HIS A 147 20.12 -15.56 5.23
CA HIS A 147 21.17 -15.73 4.22
C HIS A 147 20.61 -16.18 2.86
N ARG A 148 19.30 -16.13 2.66
CA ARG A 148 18.71 -16.49 1.37
C ARG A 148 19.12 -15.47 0.30
N ARG A 149 19.74 -15.96 -0.77
CA ARG A 149 19.94 -15.17 -1.99
C ARG A 149 18.59 -14.77 -2.53
N GLY A 150 18.42 -13.47 -2.85
CA GLY A 150 17.20 -13.01 -3.49
C GLY A 150 16.99 -13.71 -4.84
N ALA A 151 15.75 -13.90 -5.26
CA ALA A 151 15.43 -14.53 -6.55
C ALA A 151 16.08 -13.81 -7.74
N LEU A 152 16.35 -12.51 -7.61
CA LEU A 152 16.99 -11.68 -8.64
C LEU A 152 18.50 -11.54 -8.50
N ASP A 153 19.14 -12.18 -7.50
CA ASP A 153 20.61 -12.15 -7.34
C ASP A 153 21.33 -12.76 -8.54
N SER A 154 20.69 -13.69 -9.25
CA SER A 154 21.20 -14.32 -10.49
C SER A 154 21.13 -13.39 -11.70
N VAL A 155 20.28 -12.34 -11.65
CA VAL A 155 20.08 -11.41 -12.76
C VAL A 155 21.08 -10.26 -12.67
N ALA A 156 22.15 -10.37 -13.44
CA ALA A 156 23.31 -9.46 -13.42
C ALA A 156 23.17 -8.30 -14.42
N LEU A 157 22.14 -7.46 -14.31
CA LEU A 157 22.01 -6.27 -15.16
C LEU A 157 22.87 -5.11 -14.64
N PRO A 158 23.82 -4.57 -15.43
CA PRO A 158 24.58 -3.38 -15.06
C PRO A 158 23.69 -2.11 -15.19
N PRO A 159 23.97 -1.02 -14.43
CA PRO A 159 24.98 -0.91 -13.39
C PRO A 159 24.59 -1.59 -12.06
N ARG A 160 25.60 -2.05 -11.31
CA ARG A 160 25.40 -2.66 -10.00
C ARG A 160 25.96 -1.76 -8.90
N ILE A 161 25.27 -1.67 -7.79
CA ILE A 161 25.67 -0.86 -6.64
C ILE A 161 25.71 -1.76 -5.41
N ALA A 162 26.82 -1.74 -4.69
CA ALA A 162 26.94 -2.41 -3.39
C ALA A 162 26.22 -1.60 -2.32
N LEU A 163 25.37 -2.26 -1.54
CA LEU A 163 24.56 -1.62 -0.54
C LEU A 163 24.85 -2.18 0.86
N PRO A 164 24.99 -1.32 1.88
CA PRO A 164 25.14 -1.74 3.26
C PRO A 164 23.93 -2.54 3.78
N GLU A 165 22.74 -2.25 3.26
CA GLU A 165 21.49 -2.94 3.59
C GLU A 165 21.49 -4.43 3.20
N LEU A 166 22.40 -4.82 2.31
CA LEU A 166 22.57 -6.18 1.80
C LEU A 166 23.90 -6.80 2.22
N ASP A 167 24.49 -6.32 3.32
CA ASP A 167 25.77 -6.79 3.83
C ASP A 167 26.89 -6.69 2.77
N GLY A 168 26.88 -5.60 1.98
CA GLY A 168 27.84 -5.32 0.92
C GLY A 168 27.57 -6.03 -0.42
N ARG A 169 26.50 -6.81 -0.52
CA ARG A 169 26.10 -7.40 -1.81
C ARG A 169 25.67 -6.31 -2.81
N SER A 170 25.97 -6.55 -4.09
CA SER A 170 25.60 -5.64 -5.17
C SER A 170 24.24 -5.97 -5.75
N VAL A 171 23.40 -4.97 -5.91
CA VAL A 171 22.12 -5.07 -6.62
C VAL A 171 22.16 -4.36 -7.95
N SER A 172 21.33 -4.83 -8.87
CA SER A 172 21.12 -4.18 -10.16
C SER A 172 20.25 -2.94 -9.98
N LEU A 173 20.77 -1.77 -10.35
CA LEU A 173 20.03 -0.51 -10.30
C LEU A 173 18.76 -0.53 -11.15
N PRO A 174 18.77 -1.04 -12.41
CA PRO A 174 17.56 -1.15 -13.22
C PRO A 174 16.44 -1.94 -12.54
N LEU A 175 16.77 -3.04 -11.84
CA LEU A 175 15.75 -3.85 -11.15
C LEU A 175 15.16 -3.12 -9.94
N VAL A 176 15.99 -2.38 -9.20
CA VAL A 176 15.53 -1.54 -8.08
C VAL A 176 14.61 -0.43 -8.59
N THR A 177 15.00 0.24 -9.67
CA THR A 177 14.19 1.30 -10.29
C THR A 177 12.87 0.74 -10.85
N LEU A 178 12.89 -0.44 -11.47
CA LEU A 178 11.69 -1.11 -11.98
C LEU A 178 10.74 -1.49 -10.85
N LEU A 179 11.25 -2.01 -9.72
CA LEU A 179 10.44 -2.25 -8.54
C LEU A 179 9.83 -0.94 -8.03
N GLY A 180 10.63 0.13 -7.96
CA GLY A 180 10.14 1.46 -7.60
C GLY A 180 9.02 1.93 -8.53
N LEU A 181 9.22 1.81 -9.85
CA LEU A 181 8.22 2.18 -10.85
C LEU A 181 6.88 1.44 -10.61
N PHE A 182 6.93 0.14 -10.42
CA PHE A 182 5.74 -0.67 -10.18
C PHE A 182 5.03 -0.26 -8.88
N VAL A 183 5.78 -0.12 -7.78
CA VAL A 183 5.24 0.35 -6.49
C VAL A 183 4.66 1.75 -6.61
N GLY A 184 5.31 2.64 -7.37
CA GLY A 184 4.83 3.99 -7.64
C GLY A 184 3.50 4.00 -8.38
N ILE A 185 3.33 3.20 -9.44
CA ILE A 185 2.07 3.08 -10.19
C ILE A 185 0.93 2.65 -9.25
N LEU A 186 1.18 1.66 -8.40
CA LEU A 186 0.18 1.20 -7.44
C LEU A 186 -0.16 2.26 -6.40
N ASN A 187 0.82 3.04 -5.97
CA ASN A 187 0.58 4.11 -5.01
C ASN A 187 -0.21 5.26 -5.64
N GLY A 188 0.18 5.73 -6.83
CA GLY A 188 -0.47 6.85 -7.53
C GLY A 188 -1.86 6.52 -8.05
N GLY A 189 -2.03 5.35 -8.65
CA GLY A 189 -3.31 4.94 -9.25
C GLY A 189 -4.32 4.39 -8.25
N PHE A 190 -3.83 3.73 -7.19
CA PHE A 190 -4.69 2.98 -6.27
C PHE A 190 -4.58 3.44 -4.81
N GLY A 191 -3.64 4.31 -4.45
CA GLY A 191 -3.46 4.76 -3.08
C GLY A 191 -3.03 3.68 -2.09
N MET A 192 -2.46 2.58 -2.56
CA MET A 192 -2.14 1.41 -1.72
C MET A 192 -0.97 1.63 -0.75
N GLY A 193 -0.32 2.80 -0.78
CA GLY A 193 0.80 3.13 0.10
C GLY A 193 2.09 2.36 -0.18
N GLY A 194 2.14 1.56 -1.24
CA GLY A 194 3.33 0.85 -1.74
C GLY A 194 3.94 -0.20 -0.80
N ALA A 195 3.86 0.01 0.51
CA ALA A 195 4.52 -0.79 1.53
C ALA A 195 4.11 -2.27 1.51
N LEU A 196 2.87 -2.54 1.17
CA LEU A 196 2.29 -3.88 1.16
C LEU A 196 3.00 -4.85 0.23
N LEU A 197 3.38 -4.40 -0.95
CA LEU A 197 4.11 -5.19 -1.95
C LEU A 197 5.62 -4.98 -1.88
N GLN A 198 6.06 -3.80 -1.44
CA GLN A 198 7.47 -3.45 -1.39
C GLN A 198 8.25 -4.29 -0.37
N VAL A 199 7.68 -4.54 0.82
CA VAL A 199 8.34 -5.38 1.84
C VAL A 199 8.58 -6.79 1.34
N PRO A 200 7.56 -7.56 0.88
CA PRO A 200 7.79 -8.89 0.31
C PRO A 200 8.76 -8.85 -0.88
N ALA A 201 8.62 -7.89 -1.79
CA ALA A 201 9.52 -7.77 -2.93
C ALA A 201 10.98 -7.57 -2.50
N LEU A 202 11.27 -6.72 -1.53
CA LEU A 202 12.62 -6.52 -1.02
C LEU A 202 13.17 -7.77 -0.34
N VAL A 203 12.34 -8.50 0.39
CA VAL A 203 12.75 -9.72 1.09
C VAL A 203 12.98 -10.85 0.10
N TYR A 204 12.04 -11.16 -0.80
CA TYR A 204 12.12 -12.34 -1.66
C TYR A 204 12.91 -12.13 -2.94
N LEU A 205 12.79 -10.93 -3.56
CA LEU A 205 13.49 -10.66 -4.81
C LEU A 205 14.94 -10.22 -4.59
N PHE A 206 15.18 -9.42 -3.55
CA PHE A 206 16.50 -8.84 -3.28
C PHE A 206 17.22 -9.43 -2.07
N GLY A 207 16.57 -10.32 -1.30
CA GLY A 207 17.18 -10.95 -0.12
C GLY A 207 17.52 -9.98 1.02
N VAL A 208 16.77 -8.87 1.13
CA VAL A 208 16.89 -7.92 2.24
C VAL A 208 16.25 -8.52 3.48
N SER A 209 16.88 -8.43 4.65
CA SER A 209 16.27 -8.89 5.90
C SER A 209 14.96 -8.12 6.19
N THR A 210 13.96 -8.79 6.76
CA THR A 210 12.62 -8.23 6.99
C THR A 210 12.66 -6.89 7.75
N HIS A 211 13.49 -6.78 8.79
CA HIS A 211 13.66 -5.54 9.54
C HIS A 211 14.17 -4.38 8.68
N ARG A 212 15.20 -4.64 7.87
CA ARG A 212 15.77 -3.64 6.95
C ARG A 212 14.79 -3.31 5.82
N ALA A 213 14.07 -4.31 5.28
CA ALA A 213 13.06 -4.11 4.25
C ALA A 213 11.95 -3.18 4.74
N VAL A 214 11.44 -3.36 5.96
CA VAL A 214 10.44 -2.47 6.56
C VAL A 214 11.00 -1.05 6.76
N ALA A 215 12.25 -0.91 7.22
CA ALA A 215 12.87 0.41 7.40
C ALA A 215 13.05 1.16 6.06
N VAL A 216 13.52 0.45 5.02
CA VAL A 216 13.63 0.98 3.64
C VAL A 216 12.25 1.40 3.11
N THR A 217 11.26 0.55 3.32
CA THR A 217 9.89 0.80 2.84
C THR A 217 9.27 2.02 3.51
N LEU A 218 9.43 2.18 4.83
CA LEU A 218 8.95 3.38 5.53
C LEU A 218 9.63 4.65 5.00
N ALA A 219 10.95 4.61 4.78
CA ALA A 219 11.68 5.76 4.25
C ALA A 219 11.24 6.10 2.82
N SER A 220 11.12 5.11 1.93
CA SER A 220 10.65 5.32 0.55
C SER A 220 9.19 5.76 0.51
N SER A 221 8.33 5.19 1.35
CA SER A 221 6.92 5.57 1.44
C SER A 221 6.73 6.97 1.99
N PHE A 222 7.60 7.45 2.89
CA PHE A 222 7.59 8.84 3.33
C PHE A 222 7.89 9.78 2.15
N LEU A 223 8.99 9.53 1.41
CA LEU A 223 9.38 10.35 0.26
C LEU A 223 8.27 10.37 -0.82
N THR A 224 7.79 9.18 -1.18
CA THR A 224 6.70 9.04 -2.18
C THR A 224 5.37 9.61 -1.67
N GLY A 225 5.07 9.46 -0.37
CA GLY A 225 3.86 9.97 0.25
C GLY A 225 3.75 11.49 0.20
N VAL A 226 4.87 12.22 0.40
CA VAL A 226 4.92 13.67 0.24
C VAL A 226 4.59 14.05 -1.22
N CYS A 227 5.26 13.43 -2.19
CA CYS A 227 5.01 13.69 -3.61
C CYS A 227 3.58 13.30 -4.01
N SER A 228 3.10 12.13 -3.56
CA SER A 228 1.75 11.63 -3.85
C SER A 228 0.67 12.57 -3.32
N THR A 229 0.80 12.98 -2.06
CA THR A 229 -0.16 13.92 -1.44
C THR A 229 -0.17 15.25 -2.18
N ALA A 230 1.01 15.79 -2.52
CA ALA A 230 1.12 17.05 -3.26
C ALA A 230 0.51 16.92 -4.66
N SER A 231 0.83 15.86 -5.41
CA SER A 231 0.30 15.61 -6.76
C SER A 231 -1.21 15.42 -6.77
N HIS A 232 -1.77 14.67 -5.82
CA HIS A 232 -3.22 14.51 -5.68
C HIS A 232 -3.91 15.80 -5.22
N ALA A 233 -3.31 16.56 -4.30
CA ALA A 233 -3.84 17.85 -3.85
C ALA A 233 -3.89 18.86 -4.98
N TYR A 234 -2.83 18.94 -5.81
CA TYR A 234 -2.80 19.82 -6.99
C TYR A 234 -3.92 19.52 -7.99
N ARG A 235 -4.31 18.24 -8.11
CA ARG A 235 -5.40 17.78 -8.98
C ARG A 235 -6.79 17.84 -8.33
N GLY A 236 -6.90 18.37 -7.10
CA GLY A 236 -8.17 18.49 -6.36
C GLY A 236 -8.71 17.15 -5.85
N ASN A 237 -7.86 16.13 -5.74
CA ASN A 237 -8.25 14.80 -5.27
C ASN A 237 -8.06 14.62 -3.74
N VAL A 238 -7.82 15.69 -2.98
CA VAL A 238 -7.65 15.62 -1.52
C VAL A 238 -8.72 16.45 -0.83
N ASP A 239 -9.53 15.83 0.00
CA ASP A 239 -10.49 16.47 0.89
C ASP A 239 -9.84 16.60 2.28
N LEU A 240 -9.34 17.80 2.60
CA LEU A 240 -8.63 18.07 3.85
C LEU A 240 -9.47 17.77 5.11
N PRO A 241 -10.75 18.19 5.22
CA PRO A 241 -11.62 17.78 6.32
C PRO A 241 -11.69 16.28 6.50
N LEU A 242 -11.87 15.52 5.42
CA LEU A 242 -11.90 14.06 5.46
C LEU A 242 -10.56 13.48 5.94
N VAL A 243 -9.44 13.98 5.43
CA VAL A 243 -8.09 13.57 5.84
C VAL A 243 -7.86 13.80 7.32
N CYS A 244 -8.28 14.96 7.88
CA CYS A 244 -8.13 15.24 9.31
C CYS A 244 -8.83 14.19 10.18
N TRP A 245 -10.07 13.84 9.85
CA TRP A 245 -10.82 12.82 10.60
C TRP A 245 -10.25 11.41 10.43
N LEU A 246 -9.80 11.07 9.23
CA LEU A 246 -9.10 9.82 8.96
C LEU A 246 -7.77 9.71 9.72
N LEU A 247 -7.00 10.80 9.84
CA LEU A 247 -5.77 10.85 10.61
C LEU A 247 -6.02 10.69 12.10
N LEU A 248 -7.05 11.34 12.65
CA LEU A 248 -7.43 11.17 14.05
C LEU A 248 -7.75 9.70 14.36
N GLY A 249 -8.63 9.09 13.57
CA GLY A 249 -8.95 7.67 13.73
C GLY A 249 -7.74 6.78 13.47
N GLY A 250 -6.99 7.05 12.39
CA GLY A 250 -5.84 6.27 11.96
C GLY A 250 -4.69 6.26 12.95
N THR A 251 -4.38 7.39 13.59
CA THR A 251 -3.33 7.46 14.61
C THR A 251 -3.72 6.70 15.88
N LEU A 252 -4.96 6.84 16.34
CA LEU A 252 -5.48 6.07 17.48
C LEU A 252 -5.47 4.57 17.16
N GLY A 253 -5.92 4.19 15.97
CA GLY A 253 -5.90 2.82 15.49
C GLY A 253 -4.49 2.25 15.42
N ALA A 254 -3.53 2.99 14.88
CA ALA A 254 -2.14 2.56 14.75
C ALA A 254 -1.47 2.36 16.13
N GLN A 255 -1.76 3.23 17.10
CA GLN A 255 -1.30 3.03 18.48
C GLN A 255 -1.88 1.77 19.10
N ALA A 256 -3.20 1.56 18.99
CA ALA A 256 -3.84 0.34 19.46
C ALA A 256 -3.28 -0.91 18.77
N GLY A 257 -3.09 -0.84 17.46
CA GLY A 257 -2.51 -1.92 16.67
C GLY A 257 -1.09 -2.28 17.10
N SER A 258 -0.23 -1.29 17.36
CA SER A 258 1.14 -1.52 17.81
C SER A 258 1.20 -2.21 19.18
N LEU A 259 0.31 -1.86 20.11
CA LEU A 259 0.19 -2.52 21.41
C LEU A 259 -0.28 -3.99 21.26
N ILE A 260 -1.16 -4.26 20.30
CA ILE A 260 -1.62 -5.62 20.00
C ILE A 260 -0.49 -6.44 19.36
N ALA A 261 0.28 -5.83 18.45
CA ALA A 261 1.37 -6.49 17.72
C ALA A 261 2.40 -7.13 18.66
N VAL A 262 2.77 -6.43 19.74
CA VAL A 262 3.74 -6.93 20.75
C VAL A 262 3.25 -8.22 21.43
N ARG A 263 1.94 -8.44 21.51
CA ARG A 263 1.33 -9.61 22.16
C ARG A 263 1.05 -10.78 21.21
N LEU A 264 1.22 -10.57 19.90
CA LEU A 264 0.93 -11.58 18.89
C LEU A 264 2.20 -12.31 18.45
N SER A 265 2.13 -13.65 18.41
CA SER A 265 3.18 -14.44 17.75
C SER A 265 3.13 -14.28 16.23
N GLY A 266 4.28 -14.36 15.55
CA GLY A 266 4.38 -14.17 14.10
C GLY A 266 3.39 -15.02 13.28
N ARG A 267 3.11 -16.26 13.75
CA ARG A 267 2.11 -17.15 13.13
C ARG A 267 0.68 -16.59 13.23
N LYS A 268 0.30 -16.05 14.38
CA LYS A 268 -1.02 -15.41 14.57
C LYS A 268 -1.12 -14.14 13.73
N LEU A 269 -0.05 -13.37 13.66
CA LEU A 269 0.04 -12.16 12.88
C LEU A 269 -0.26 -12.43 11.39
N ARG A 270 0.40 -13.43 10.78
CA ARG A 270 0.17 -13.82 9.37
C ARG A 270 -1.27 -14.27 9.13
N ARG A 271 -1.87 -15.05 10.05
CA ARG A 271 -3.29 -15.46 9.92
C ARG A 271 -4.24 -14.26 9.96
N TRP A 272 -4.04 -13.32 10.87
CA TRP A 272 -4.83 -12.11 10.95
C TRP A 272 -4.68 -11.26 9.68
N PHE A 273 -3.47 -11.17 9.13
CA PHE A 273 -3.23 -10.46 7.89
C PHE A 273 -3.96 -11.09 6.70
N ALA A 274 -3.91 -12.42 6.58
CA ALA A 274 -4.67 -13.14 5.56
C ALA A 274 -6.18 -12.91 5.70
N LEU A 275 -6.73 -12.90 6.93
CA LEU A 275 -8.14 -12.60 7.17
C LEU A 275 -8.51 -11.17 6.73
N VAL A 276 -7.65 -10.19 6.99
CA VAL A 276 -7.87 -8.80 6.54
C VAL A 276 -7.89 -8.71 5.01
N ILE A 277 -6.97 -9.40 4.33
CA ILE A 277 -6.95 -9.45 2.86
C ILE A 277 -8.24 -10.10 2.33
N LEU A 278 -8.66 -11.22 2.91
CA LEU A 278 -9.89 -11.91 2.52
C LEU A 278 -11.13 -11.03 2.75
N ALA A 279 -11.20 -10.33 3.88
CA ALA A 279 -12.29 -9.39 4.17
C ALA A 279 -12.33 -8.25 3.14
N SER A 280 -11.16 -7.66 2.81
CA SER A 280 -11.05 -6.63 1.76
C SER A 280 -11.50 -7.14 0.40
N THR A 281 -11.07 -8.35 0.04
CA THR A 281 -11.47 -9.02 -1.20
C THR A 281 -12.99 -9.24 -1.24
N GLY A 282 -13.58 -9.66 -0.11
CA GLY A 282 -15.02 -9.85 0.03
C GLY A 282 -15.81 -8.54 -0.18
N ILE A 283 -15.35 -7.43 0.37
CA ILE A 283 -15.97 -6.10 0.18
C ILE A 283 -15.93 -5.69 -1.29
N ILE A 284 -14.80 -5.88 -1.96
CA ILE A 284 -14.64 -5.54 -3.37
C ILE A 284 -15.55 -6.43 -4.25
N LEU A 285 -15.60 -7.73 -3.97
CA LEU A 285 -16.45 -8.67 -4.69
C LEU A 285 -17.94 -8.36 -4.49
N ALA A 286 -18.35 -8.02 -3.26
CA ALA A 286 -19.73 -7.62 -2.96
C ALA A 286 -20.10 -6.37 -3.76
N ARG A 287 -19.24 -5.36 -3.79
CA ARG A 287 -19.48 -4.13 -4.57
C ARG A 287 -19.55 -4.41 -6.07
N LEU A 288 -18.62 -5.22 -6.58
CA LEU A 288 -18.63 -5.61 -7.99
C LEU A 288 -19.89 -6.41 -8.34
N GLY A 289 -20.33 -7.30 -7.44
CA GLY A 289 -21.60 -8.04 -7.57
C GLY A 289 -22.80 -7.11 -7.61
N HIS A 290 -22.91 -6.13 -6.70
CA HIS A 290 -23.97 -5.11 -6.74
C HIS A 290 -23.98 -4.33 -8.04
N LEU A 291 -22.82 -3.90 -8.53
CA LEU A 291 -22.71 -3.23 -9.84
C LEU A 291 -23.19 -4.13 -10.98
N MET A 292 -22.88 -5.43 -10.92
CA MET A 292 -23.29 -6.40 -11.96
C MET A 292 -24.75 -6.82 -11.82
N LEU A 293 -25.32 -6.86 -10.63
CA LEU A 293 -26.73 -7.22 -10.38
C LEU A 293 -27.69 -6.03 -10.56
N GLY A 294 -27.18 -4.79 -10.45
CA GLY A 294 -27.94 -3.56 -10.68
C GLY A 294 -28.91 -3.22 -9.56
N GLU A 295 -28.57 -3.62 -8.31
CA GLU A 295 -29.25 -3.21 -7.09
C GLU A 295 -28.58 -2.00 -6.44
#